data_1987b3c62f8839858466a60bdb3f817c
#
_entry.id   1987b3c62f8839858466a60bdb3f817c
#
_cell.length_a   1.000
_cell.length_b   1.000
_cell.length_c   1.000
_cell.angle_alpha   90.00
_cell.angle_beta   90.00
_cell.angle_gamma   90.00
#
_symmetry.space_group_name_H-M   'P 1'
#
loop_
_entity.id
_entity.type
_entity.pdbx_description
1 polymer ?
#
loop_
_entity_poly.entity_id
_entity_poly.type
_entity_poly.pdbx_seq_one_letter_code
_entity_poly.pdbx_strand_id
1 'polypeptide(L)'
;MRGSFQSILGVQVKICVCVKQVPDSWAEKKLSAGDSTLDRASADRVVNELDEYAVEEALRIIEAGEGEVTILSMGPDEAADSVRKAISMGAHAGIHISDPALHGSDALATSLVLAKAIEGRGFDLIIFGSESTDARMSVVPAMVAARLGLPQMTFANKVELSGGNLTIHRVTDYGYDEVQSSLPAVVSVVEKTNEPRYPSFKNIMAAKKAPMETLSLADIGLDASTVGLANAWSQVNDFAERAAKAKGTIITDDGNGAEKIEEFLVTQKFI
;
A
#
# COMPACT_ATOMS: atom_id res chain seq x y z
N MET A 1 42.66 -11.33 2.73
CA MET A 1 42.58 -10.05 2.04
C MET A 1 41.29 -9.37 2.54
N ARG A 2 41.42 -8.30 3.31
CA ARG A 2 40.28 -7.56 3.83
C ARG A 2 39.91 -6.54 2.75
N GLY A 3 38.77 -6.78 2.07
CA GLY A 3 38.21 -5.78 1.15
C GLY A 3 37.74 -4.57 1.94
N SER A 4 38.31 -3.42 1.67
CA SER A 4 37.95 -2.13 2.23
C SER A 4 36.52 -1.79 1.78
N PHE A 5 35.60 -1.78 2.73
CA PHE A 5 34.34 -1.06 2.57
C PHE A 5 34.67 0.43 2.43
N GLN A 6 34.66 0.93 1.22
CA GLN A 6 34.67 2.36 0.96
C GLN A 6 33.28 2.89 1.37
N SER A 7 33.21 3.56 2.50
CA SER A 7 32.04 4.31 2.94
C SER A 7 31.74 5.36 1.87
N ILE A 8 30.58 5.25 1.24
CA ILE A 8 30.07 6.28 0.35
C ILE A 8 29.57 7.41 1.23
N LEU A 9 30.41 8.43 1.38
CA LEU A 9 30.10 9.68 2.08
C LEU A 9 28.91 10.37 1.37
N GLY A 10 27.76 10.51 2.10
CA GLY A 10 27.01 11.74 2.12
C GLY A 10 25.98 12.00 1.04
N VAL A 11 25.21 11.03 0.53
CA VAL A 11 23.93 11.38 -0.12
C VAL A 11 22.80 11.04 0.85
N GLN A 12 22.24 12.07 1.46
CA GLN A 12 21.06 11.95 2.29
C GLN A 12 19.84 11.67 1.39
N VAL A 13 19.29 10.45 1.47
CA VAL A 13 18.15 10.04 0.64
C VAL A 13 16.84 10.46 1.30
N LYS A 14 15.98 11.17 0.57
CA LYS A 14 14.63 11.53 1.02
C LYS A 14 13.62 10.53 0.47
N ILE A 15 13.01 9.76 1.37
CA ILE A 15 12.06 8.71 1.01
C ILE A 15 10.65 9.12 1.41
N CYS A 16 9.71 9.02 0.47
CA CYS A 16 8.29 9.10 0.72
C CYS A 16 7.69 7.70 0.73
N VAL A 17 7.02 7.31 1.81
CA VAL A 17 6.26 6.05 1.85
C VAL A 17 4.78 6.35 1.85
N CYS A 18 4.09 5.89 0.81
CA CYS A 18 2.64 6.01 0.73
C CYS A 18 1.98 4.87 1.50
N VAL A 19 1.13 5.22 2.46
CA VAL A 19 0.38 4.26 3.26
C VAL A 19 -1.13 4.51 3.13
N LYS A 20 -1.92 3.46 3.27
CA LYS A 20 -3.38 3.53 3.21
C LYS A 20 -3.99 3.03 4.50
N GLN A 21 -5.00 3.74 5.01
CA GLN A 21 -5.90 3.18 6.01
C GLN A 21 -6.92 2.29 5.32
N VAL A 22 -7.07 1.07 5.80
CA VAL A 22 -8.02 0.07 5.27
C VAL A 22 -8.86 -0.52 6.39
N PRO A 23 -10.06 -1.05 6.11
CA PRO A 23 -10.74 -1.92 7.04
C PRO A 23 -9.89 -3.14 7.37
N ASP A 24 -9.91 -3.61 8.61
CA ASP A 24 -9.20 -4.81 9.04
C ASP A 24 -9.48 -5.96 8.05
N SER A 25 -8.46 -6.69 7.66
CA SER A 25 -8.57 -7.79 6.69
C SER A 25 -9.46 -8.94 7.19
N TRP A 26 -9.60 -9.10 8.51
CA TRP A 26 -10.49 -10.08 9.15
C TRP A 26 -11.93 -9.62 9.26
N ALA A 27 -12.20 -8.32 9.12
CA ALA A 27 -13.55 -7.79 9.17
C ALA A 27 -14.32 -8.08 7.88
N GLU A 28 -15.64 -8.25 8.01
CA GLU A 28 -16.54 -8.30 6.87
C GLU A 28 -16.56 -6.95 6.16
N LYS A 29 -16.12 -6.92 4.91
CA LYS A 29 -16.13 -5.70 4.10
C LYS A 29 -17.51 -5.50 3.49
N LYS A 30 -18.08 -4.31 3.71
CA LYS A 30 -19.40 -3.91 3.20
C LYS A 30 -19.30 -2.71 2.30
N LEU A 31 -20.24 -2.58 1.39
CA LEU A 31 -20.44 -1.36 0.62
C LEU A 31 -21.62 -0.57 1.20
N SER A 32 -21.51 0.74 1.16
CA SER A 32 -22.57 1.66 1.55
C SER A 32 -23.76 1.54 0.58
N ALA A 33 -24.95 1.35 1.10
CA ALA A 33 -26.16 1.27 0.28
C ALA A 33 -26.52 2.60 -0.41
N GLY A 34 -25.96 3.72 0.07
CA GLY A 34 -26.27 5.05 -0.48
C GLY A 34 -25.52 5.38 -1.75
N ASP A 35 -24.28 4.89 -1.91
CA ASP A 35 -23.39 5.30 -2.99
C ASP A 35 -22.46 4.19 -3.49
N SER A 36 -22.62 2.98 -3.01
CA SER A 36 -21.81 1.79 -3.36
C SER A 36 -20.31 1.95 -3.07
N THR A 37 -19.90 2.90 -2.23
CA THR A 37 -18.52 3.02 -1.76
C THR A 37 -18.25 2.10 -0.59
N LEU A 38 -16.98 1.84 -0.30
CA LEU A 38 -16.59 0.99 0.83
C LEU A 38 -17.03 1.64 2.15
N ASP A 39 -17.82 0.92 2.95
CA ASP A 39 -18.19 1.32 4.32
C ASP A 39 -17.01 1.12 5.26
N ARG A 40 -16.24 2.19 5.45
CA ARG A 40 -15.05 2.21 6.32
C ARG A 40 -15.41 2.35 7.80
N ALA A 41 -16.63 2.77 8.13
CA ALA A 41 -17.07 3.02 9.49
C ALA A 41 -17.52 1.73 10.20
N SER A 42 -17.94 0.71 9.43
CA SER A 42 -18.47 -0.54 9.97
C SER A 42 -17.41 -1.53 10.48
N ALA A 43 -16.12 -1.24 10.31
CA ALA A 43 -15.02 -2.12 10.68
C ALA A 43 -13.90 -1.34 11.37
N ASP A 44 -13.09 -2.05 12.16
CA ASP A 44 -11.84 -1.51 12.67
C ASP A 44 -10.93 -1.13 11.50
N ARG A 45 -10.21 -0.02 11.69
CA ARG A 45 -9.35 0.56 10.66
C ARG A 45 -7.89 0.36 11.02
N VAL A 46 -7.13 -0.16 10.09
CA VAL A 46 -5.71 -0.47 10.26
C VAL A 46 -4.87 0.15 9.15
N VAL A 47 -3.56 0.21 9.35
CA VAL A 47 -2.62 0.44 8.23
C VAL A 47 -2.67 -0.77 7.31
N ASN A 48 -2.68 -0.55 6.01
CA ASN A 48 -2.61 -1.63 5.04
C ASN A 48 -1.36 -2.49 5.29
N GLU A 49 -1.54 -3.80 5.43
CA GLU A 49 -0.46 -4.73 5.80
C GLU A 49 0.73 -4.66 4.83
N LEU A 50 0.46 -4.53 3.52
CA LEU A 50 1.52 -4.43 2.53
C LEU A 50 2.32 -3.12 2.63
N ASP A 51 1.72 -2.07 3.16
CA ASP A 51 2.41 -0.79 3.34
C ASP A 51 3.37 -0.84 4.54
N GLU A 52 3.14 -1.72 5.52
CA GLU A 52 4.10 -1.94 6.62
C GLU A 52 5.44 -2.48 6.09
N TYR A 53 5.43 -3.35 5.05
CA TYR A 53 6.66 -3.77 4.35
C TYR A 53 7.35 -2.60 3.65
N ALA A 54 6.58 -1.67 3.07
CA ALA A 54 7.11 -0.48 2.43
C ALA A 54 7.79 0.46 3.43
N VAL A 55 7.18 0.66 4.61
CA VAL A 55 7.76 1.44 5.70
C VAL A 55 9.05 0.79 6.19
N GLU A 56 9.04 -0.52 6.43
CA GLU A 56 10.24 -1.25 6.87
C GLU A 56 11.37 -1.15 5.84
N GLU A 57 11.08 -1.29 4.55
CA GLU A 57 12.11 -1.18 3.52
C GLU A 57 12.73 0.21 3.47
N ALA A 58 11.92 1.27 3.59
CA ALA A 58 12.41 2.63 3.69
C ALA A 58 13.34 2.83 4.89
N LEU A 59 12.97 2.29 6.05
CA LEU A 59 13.78 2.36 7.27
C LEU A 59 15.11 1.61 7.11
N ARG A 60 15.09 0.44 6.50
CA ARG A 60 16.32 -0.34 6.22
C ARG A 60 17.28 0.38 5.30
N ILE A 61 16.75 1.06 4.27
CA ILE A 61 17.55 1.85 3.34
C ILE A 61 18.27 2.98 4.08
N ILE A 62 17.57 3.76 4.91
CA ILE A 62 18.20 4.87 5.64
C ILE A 62 19.12 4.40 6.78
N GLU A 63 18.86 3.24 7.37
CA GLU A 63 19.75 2.64 8.38
C GLU A 63 21.07 2.10 7.79
N ALA A 64 21.06 1.72 6.53
CA ALA A 64 22.27 1.33 5.79
C ALA A 64 23.08 2.52 5.25
N GLY A 65 22.46 3.70 5.16
CA GLY A 65 23.03 4.95 4.68
C GLY A 65 22.67 6.13 5.59
N GLU A 66 22.30 7.24 4.97
CA GLU A 66 21.74 8.41 5.66
C GLU A 66 20.48 8.85 4.92
N GLY A 67 19.46 9.30 5.65
CA GLY A 67 18.24 9.75 4.99
C GLY A 67 17.09 10.07 5.92
N GLU A 68 15.99 10.45 5.31
CA GLU A 68 14.73 10.77 6.01
C GLU A 68 13.57 10.01 5.37
N VAL A 69 12.65 9.54 6.20
CA VAL A 69 11.41 8.87 5.77
C VAL A 69 10.22 9.73 6.15
N THR A 70 9.42 10.10 5.16
CA THR A 70 8.13 10.78 5.33
C THR A 70 6.99 9.84 4.93
N ILE A 71 6.01 9.71 5.78
CA ILE A 71 4.79 8.92 5.52
C ILE A 71 3.77 9.82 4.83
N LEU A 72 3.19 9.37 3.72
CA LEU A 72 2.14 10.07 2.99
C LEU A 72 0.88 9.20 2.97
N SER A 73 -0.27 9.79 3.32
CA SER A 73 -1.56 9.13 3.22
C SER A 73 -2.62 10.09 2.67
N MET A 74 -3.54 9.56 1.88
CA MET A 74 -4.76 10.21 1.45
C MET A 74 -5.95 9.48 2.07
N GLY A 75 -6.82 10.19 2.75
CA GLY A 75 -7.98 9.57 3.39
C GLY A 75 -8.80 10.55 4.22
N PRO A 76 -9.89 10.07 4.87
CA PRO A 76 -10.66 10.88 5.80
C PRO A 76 -9.80 11.30 7.00
N ASP A 77 -10.31 12.21 7.82
CA ASP A 77 -9.56 12.78 8.96
C ASP A 77 -9.00 11.70 9.89
N GLU A 78 -9.72 10.62 10.09
CA GLU A 78 -9.29 9.50 10.93
C GLU A 78 -8.11 8.71 10.36
N ALA A 79 -7.79 8.87 9.07
CA ALA A 79 -6.60 8.23 8.48
C ALA A 79 -5.29 8.81 9.03
N ALA A 80 -5.33 9.97 9.69
CA ALA A 80 -4.22 10.53 10.44
C ALA A 80 -3.66 9.56 11.50
N ASP A 81 -4.50 8.73 12.11
CA ASP A 81 -4.08 7.72 13.08
C ASP A 81 -3.18 6.65 12.43
N SER A 82 -3.48 6.27 11.20
CA SER A 82 -2.66 5.33 10.43
C SER A 82 -1.32 5.94 10.05
N VAL A 83 -1.28 7.24 9.70
CA VAL A 83 -0.02 7.97 9.50
C VAL A 83 0.82 7.94 10.78
N ARG A 84 0.22 8.26 11.94
CA ARG A 84 0.89 8.19 13.25
C ARG A 84 1.40 6.80 13.58
N LYS A 85 0.62 5.76 13.28
CA LYS A 85 1.04 4.37 13.48
C LYS A 85 2.25 4.04 12.60
N ALA A 86 2.24 4.40 11.32
CA ALA A 86 3.37 4.18 10.42
C ALA A 86 4.63 4.96 10.88
N ILE A 87 4.48 6.22 11.33
CA ILE A 87 5.58 6.99 11.91
C ILE A 87 6.18 6.28 13.13
N SER A 88 5.36 5.62 13.95
CA SER A 88 5.84 4.92 15.14
C SER A 88 6.75 3.73 14.85
N MET A 89 6.80 3.24 13.61
CA MET A 89 7.80 2.26 13.19
C MET A 89 9.21 2.87 13.13
N GLY A 90 9.34 4.19 12.95
CA GLY A 90 10.62 4.88 12.95
C GLY A 90 10.76 5.99 11.92
N ALA A 91 9.71 6.33 11.19
CA ALA A 91 9.72 7.43 10.23
C ALA A 91 9.78 8.81 10.95
N HIS A 92 10.14 9.85 10.20
CA HIS A 92 10.50 11.16 10.74
C HIS A 92 9.35 12.16 10.70
N ALA A 93 8.49 12.09 9.68
CA ALA A 93 7.40 13.03 9.45
C ALA A 93 6.21 12.37 8.76
N GLY A 94 5.08 13.06 8.72
CA GLY A 94 3.89 12.64 8.00
C GLY A 94 3.28 13.75 7.17
N ILE A 95 2.62 13.37 6.09
CA ILE A 95 1.76 14.19 5.26
C ILE A 95 0.43 13.46 5.15
N HIS A 96 -0.65 14.14 5.53
CA HIS A 96 -2.00 13.62 5.43
C HIS A 96 -2.82 14.52 4.50
N ILE A 97 -3.37 13.94 3.43
CA ILE A 97 -4.25 14.66 2.53
C ILE A 97 -5.67 14.29 2.90
N SER A 98 -6.43 15.27 3.39
CA SER A 98 -7.82 15.12 3.78
C SER A 98 -8.66 16.25 3.21
N ASP A 99 -9.71 15.87 2.48
CA ASP A 99 -10.70 16.76 1.92
C ASP A 99 -12.00 15.98 1.70
N PRO A 100 -13.17 16.49 2.08
CA PRO A 100 -14.45 15.81 1.86
C PRO A 100 -14.72 15.46 0.39
N ALA A 101 -14.18 16.24 -0.55
CA ALA A 101 -14.36 16.00 -1.99
C ALA A 101 -13.63 14.74 -2.48
N LEU A 102 -12.70 14.19 -1.69
CA LEU A 102 -11.97 12.95 -2.02
C LEU A 102 -12.85 11.69 -1.91
N HIS A 103 -14.01 11.77 -1.26
CA HIS A 103 -14.88 10.62 -1.05
C HIS A 103 -15.23 9.91 -2.35
N GLY A 104 -15.05 8.59 -2.41
CA GLY A 104 -15.34 7.78 -3.58
C GLY A 104 -14.36 7.92 -4.77
N SER A 105 -13.21 8.58 -4.56
CA SER A 105 -12.15 8.64 -5.57
C SER A 105 -11.66 7.25 -5.96
N ASP A 106 -11.58 6.99 -7.27
CA ASP A 106 -10.99 5.78 -7.84
C ASP A 106 -9.45 5.84 -7.89
N ALA A 107 -8.82 4.85 -8.51
CA ALA A 107 -7.36 4.78 -8.62
C ALA A 107 -6.77 5.94 -9.45
N LEU A 108 -7.51 6.42 -10.47
CA LEU A 108 -7.06 7.55 -11.30
C LEU A 108 -7.01 8.84 -10.49
N ALA A 109 -8.09 9.18 -9.79
CA ALA A 109 -8.15 10.34 -8.92
C ALA A 109 -7.15 10.23 -7.76
N THR A 110 -7.05 9.05 -7.11
CA THR A 110 -6.10 8.80 -6.03
C THR A 110 -4.66 9.00 -6.49
N SER A 111 -4.28 8.46 -7.65
CA SER A 111 -2.93 8.64 -8.18
C SER A 111 -2.62 10.10 -8.54
N LEU A 112 -3.62 10.88 -8.97
CA LEU A 112 -3.45 12.31 -9.23
C LEU A 112 -3.14 13.07 -7.95
N VAL A 113 -3.93 12.83 -6.89
CA VAL A 113 -3.75 13.48 -5.58
C VAL A 113 -2.38 13.16 -4.99
N LEU A 114 -2.00 11.87 -4.97
CA LEU A 114 -0.70 11.44 -4.44
C LEU A 114 0.46 12.04 -5.24
N ALA A 115 0.40 12.03 -6.57
CA ALA A 115 1.44 12.61 -7.41
C ALA A 115 1.57 14.13 -7.16
N LYS A 116 0.48 14.86 -7.04
CA LYS A 116 0.50 16.30 -6.72
C LYS A 116 1.05 16.60 -5.34
N ALA A 117 0.77 15.75 -4.35
CA ALA A 117 1.33 15.90 -3.02
C ALA A 117 2.84 15.60 -2.96
N ILE A 118 3.36 14.78 -3.86
CA ILE A 118 4.78 14.42 -3.96
C ILE A 118 5.56 15.44 -4.80
N GLU A 119 4.94 15.98 -5.84
CA GLU A 119 5.56 16.87 -6.81
C GLU A 119 6.27 18.07 -6.14
N GLY A 120 7.51 18.35 -6.54
CA GLY A 120 8.27 19.49 -6.04
C GLY A 120 8.84 19.37 -4.63
N ARG A 121 8.60 18.27 -3.90
CA ARG A 121 9.09 18.08 -2.53
C ARG A 121 10.51 17.50 -2.44
N GLY A 122 11.09 17.11 -3.58
CA GLY A 122 12.47 16.63 -3.64
C GLY A 122 12.67 15.26 -3.02
N PHE A 123 11.67 14.37 -3.10
CA PHE A 123 11.85 12.97 -2.75
C PHE A 123 12.66 12.25 -3.82
N ASP A 124 13.63 11.47 -3.38
CA ASP A 124 14.48 10.65 -4.24
C ASP A 124 13.84 9.28 -4.49
N LEU A 125 13.12 8.75 -3.51
CA LEU A 125 12.48 7.45 -3.60
C LEU A 125 11.06 7.51 -3.05
N ILE A 126 10.11 6.99 -3.83
CA ILE A 126 8.72 6.86 -3.42
C ILE A 126 8.42 5.37 -3.30
N ILE A 127 8.01 4.90 -2.12
CA ILE A 127 7.76 3.48 -1.86
C ILE A 127 6.29 3.27 -1.51
N PHE A 128 5.72 2.18 -2.03
CA PHE A 128 4.37 1.71 -1.79
C PHE A 128 4.37 0.22 -1.41
N GLY A 129 3.35 -0.25 -0.73
CA GLY A 129 2.95 -1.65 -0.83
C GLY A 129 2.46 -1.97 -2.24
N SER A 130 2.53 -3.22 -2.66
CA SER A 130 2.11 -3.62 -4.01
C SER A 130 0.63 -3.40 -4.27
N GLU A 131 -0.20 -3.53 -3.24
CA GLU A 131 -1.65 -3.31 -3.32
C GLU A 131 -2.25 -2.96 -1.95
N SER A 132 -3.49 -2.48 -1.94
CA SER A 132 -4.28 -2.35 -0.71
C SER A 132 -5.22 -3.55 -0.54
N THR A 133 -5.38 -4.03 0.69
CA THR A 133 -6.20 -5.21 1.01
C THR A 133 -7.70 -5.00 0.79
N ASP A 134 -8.14 -3.75 0.68
CA ASP A 134 -9.53 -3.39 0.41
C ASP A 134 -9.88 -3.29 -1.09
N ALA A 135 -8.96 -2.83 -1.94
CA ALA A 135 -9.21 -2.59 -3.36
C ALA A 135 -8.49 -3.58 -4.30
N ARG A 136 -7.33 -4.11 -3.93
CA ARG A 136 -6.52 -5.12 -4.67
C ARG A 136 -6.29 -4.82 -6.15
N MET A 137 -6.15 -3.54 -6.49
CA MET A 137 -5.96 -3.13 -7.89
C MET A 137 -4.50 -3.17 -8.36
N SER A 138 -3.53 -3.02 -7.45
CA SER A 138 -2.08 -3.05 -7.71
C SER A 138 -1.56 -2.03 -8.75
N VAL A 139 -2.34 -0.99 -9.07
CA VAL A 139 -2.02 -0.06 -10.18
C VAL A 139 -1.54 1.33 -9.71
N VAL A 140 -1.87 1.72 -8.48
CA VAL A 140 -1.61 3.09 -7.99
C VAL A 140 -0.12 3.45 -8.04
N PRO A 141 0.84 2.58 -7.65
CA PRO A 141 2.27 2.89 -7.75
C PRO A 141 2.71 3.21 -9.18
N ALA A 142 2.25 2.41 -10.15
CA ALA A 142 2.54 2.62 -11.57
C ALA A 142 1.93 3.92 -12.11
N MET A 143 0.69 4.23 -11.72
CA MET A 143 0.02 5.46 -12.10
C MET A 143 0.73 6.71 -11.53
N VAL A 144 1.18 6.66 -10.27
CA VAL A 144 1.96 7.75 -9.66
C VAL A 144 3.29 7.93 -10.37
N ALA A 145 4.01 6.84 -10.68
CA ALA A 145 5.24 6.89 -11.45
C ALA A 145 5.04 7.57 -12.82
N ALA A 146 4.00 7.17 -13.55
CA ALA A 146 3.65 7.76 -14.85
C ALA A 146 3.33 9.26 -14.75
N ARG A 147 2.58 9.69 -13.71
CA ARG A 147 2.23 11.09 -13.49
C ARG A 147 3.43 11.97 -13.14
N LEU A 148 4.40 11.41 -12.40
CA LEU A 148 5.63 12.09 -12.01
C LEU A 148 6.72 12.02 -13.10
N GLY A 149 6.52 11.22 -14.16
CA GLY A 149 7.54 10.96 -15.17
C GLY A 149 8.76 10.21 -14.63
N LEU A 150 8.56 9.36 -13.60
CA LEU A 150 9.61 8.62 -12.92
C LEU A 150 9.65 7.14 -13.35
N PRO A 151 10.81 6.50 -13.25
CA PRO A 151 10.94 5.05 -13.43
C PRO A 151 10.01 4.27 -12.49
N GLN A 152 9.37 3.23 -13.03
CA GLN A 152 8.48 2.33 -12.34
C GLN A 152 9.20 1.04 -11.96
N MET A 153 9.42 0.82 -10.66
CA MET A 153 10.12 -0.31 -10.07
C MET A 153 9.16 -1.13 -9.20
N THR A 154 8.11 -1.70 -9.81
CA THR A 154 6.99 -2.33 -9.10
C THR A 154 7.19 -3.81 -8.83
N PHE A 155 6.46 -4.34 -7.81
CA PHE A 155 6.44 -5.75 -7.38
C PHE A 155 7.80 -6.29 -6.94
N ALA A 156 8.57 -5.47 -6.22
CA ALA A 156 9.88 -5.85 -5.72
C ALA A 156 9.77 -6.78 -4.51
N ASN A 157 10.45 -7.93 -4.54
CA ASN A 157 10.70 -8.75 -3.36
C ASN A 157 12.12 -8.54 -2.81
N LYS A 158 12.93 -7.74 -3.51
CA LYS A 158 14.26 -7.30 -3.07
C LYS A 158 14.51 -5.91 -3.61
N VAL A 159 15.08 -5.04 -2.78
CA VAL A 159 15.45 -3.67 -3.14
C VAL A 159 16.88 -3.40 -2.71
N GLU A 160 17.72 -2.95 -3.61
CA GLU A 160 19.12 -2.59 -3.32
C GLU A 160 19.40 -1.19 -3.86
N LEU A 161 19.85 -0.30 -2.98
CA LEU A 161 20.26 1.07 -3.34
C LEU A 161 21.76 1.21 -3.13
N SER A 162 22.51 1.52 -4.18
CA SER A 162 23.93 1.72 -4.12
C SER A 162 24.38 2.84 -5.06
N GLY A 163 25.01 3.88 -4.52
CA GLY A 163 25.57 4.98 -5.32
C GLY A 163 24.56 5.72 -6.19
N GLY A 164 23.28 5.78 -5.74
CA GLY A 164 22.20 6.40 -6.52
C GLY A 164 21.58 5.48 -7.58
N ASN A 165 22.07 4.25 -7.73
CA ASN A 165 21.48 3.21 -8.57
C ASN A 165 20.57 2.31 -7.73
N LEU A 166 19.39 2.09 -8.23
CA LEU A 166 18.36 1.24 -7.64
C LEU A 166 18.25 -0.05 -8.45
N THR A 167 18.37 -1.18 -7.76
CA THR A 167 18.14 -2.51 -8.35
C THR A 167 17.05 -3.21 -7.58
N ILE A 168 16.09 -3.80 -8.27
CA ILE A 168 15.04 -4.62 -7.67
C ILE A 168 14.99 -6.01 -8.32
N HIS A 169 14.51 -6.99 -7.57
CA HIS A 169 13.99 -8.23 -8.13
C HIS A 169 12.46 -8.12 -8.22
N ARG A 170 11.95 -7.94 -9.44
CA ARG A 170 10.51 -7.89 -9.72
C ARG A 170 9.94 -9.29 -9.79
N VAL A 171 8.98 -9.61 -8.95
CA VAL A 171 8.30 -10.92 -8.95
C VAL A 171 7.48 -11.10 -10.21
N THR A 172 7.57 -12.30 -10.79
CA THR A 172 6.82 -12.75 -11.96
C THR A 172 6.33 -14.18 -11.73
N ASP A 173 5.44 -14.69 -12.59
CA ASP A 173 4.93 -16.06 -12.50
C ASP A 173 6.00 -17.13 -12.73
N TYR A 174 7.09 -16.77 -13.44
CA TYR A 174 8.21 -17.67 -13.76
C TYR A 174 9.46 -17.45 -12.88
N GLY A 175 9.38 -16.53 -11.89
CA GLY A 175 10.51 -16.25 -11.00
C GLY A 175 10.63 -14.75 -10.69
N TYR A 176 11.72 -14.11 -11.11
CA TYR A 176 11.89 -12.67 -10.99
C TYR A 176 12.73 -12.11 -12.14
N ASP A 177 12.48 -10.85 -12.44
CA ASP A 177 13.34 -10.05 -13.34
C ASP A 177 14.19 -9.10 -12.50
N GLU A 178 15.49 -9.01 -12.79
CA GLU A 178 16.32 -7.96 -12.23
C GLU A 178 16.11 -6.68 -13.03
N VAL A 179 15.65 -5.63 -12.37
CA VAL A 179 15.36 -4.33 -12.99
C VAL A 179 16.21 -3.26 -12.33
N GLN A 180 16.85 -2.41 -13.13
CA GLN A 180 17.73 -1.34 -12.64
C GLN A 180 17.27 0.03 -13.13
N SER A 181 17.46 1.03 -12.27
CA SER A 181 17.20 2.44 -12.57
C SER A 181 18.07 3.35 -11.70
N SER A 182 18.12 4.63 -12.06
CA SER A 182 18.66 5.68 -11.18
C SER A 182 17.52 6.31 -10.36
N LEU A 183 17.86 6.97 -9.25
CA LEU A 183 16.96 7.89 -8.55
C LEU A 183 16.76 9.18 -9.34
N PRO A 184 15.63 9.88 -9.21
CA PRO A 184 14.46 9.47 -8.42
C PRO A 184 13.63 8.35 -9.08
N ALA A 185 12.96 7.52 -8.27
CA ALA A 185 12.16 6.39 -8.76
C ALA A 185 10.95 6.07 -7.84
N VAL A 186 9.98 5.35 -8.39
CA VAL A 186 8.84 4.79 -7.64
C VAL A 186 8.98 3.28 -7.53
N VAL A 187 8.90 2.76 -6.31
CA VAL A 187 8.98 1.33 -5.99
C VAL A 187 7.67 0.85 -5.40
N SER A 188 7.25 -0.36 -5.71
CA SER A 188 6.30 -1.07 -4.87
C SER A 188 6.89 -2.41 -4.41
N VAL A 189 6.70 -2.73 -3.13
CA VAL A 189 7.20 -3.95 -2.51
C VAL A 189 6.06 -4.94 -2.28
N VAL A 190 6.37 -6.22 -2.43
CA VAL A 190 5.45 -7.31 -2.13
C VAL A 190 5.62 -7.79 -0.69
N GLU A 191 4.69 -8.61 -0.20
CA GLU A 191 4.87 -9.32 1.07
C GLU A 191 6.17 -10.14 1.04
N LYS A 192 6.79 -10.35 2.20
CA LYS A 192 8.07 -11.10 2.35
C LYS A 192 9.32 -10.42 1.74
N THR A 193 9.23 -9.17 1.30
CA THR A 193 10.42 -8.38 0.95
C THR A 193 11.33 -8.24 2.17
N ASN A 194 10.73 -8.09 3.33
CA ASN A 194 11.36 -7.98 4.64
C ASN A 194 10.43 -8.53 5.73
N GLU A 195 10.73 -8.25 6.99
CA GLU A 195 9.86 -8.49 8.15
C GLU A 195 9.62 -7.16 8.86
N PRO A 196 8.40 -6.59 8.81
CA PRO A 196 8.08 -5.32 9.42
C PRO A 196 8.32 -5.34 10.93
N ARG A 197 9.03 -4.33 11.43
CA ARG A 197 9.31 -4.19 12.86
C ARG A 197 8.10 -3.75 13.65
N TYR A 198 7.97 -4.24 14.87
CA TYR A 198 7.05 -3.67 15.84
C TYR A 198 7.58 -2.34 16.38
N PRO A 199 6.72 -1.31 16.51
CA PRO A 199 7.12 -0.05 17.11
C PRO A 199 7.65 -0.21 18.55
N SER A 200 8.82 0.36 18.83
CA SER A 200 9.32 0.45 20.21
C SER A 200 8.53 1.48 20.99
N PHE A 201 8.48 1.35 22.33
CA PHE A 201 7.81 2.35 23.18
C PHE A 201 8.40 3.76 22.95
N LYS A 202 9.70 3.89 22.75
CA LYS A 202 10.37 5.14 22.43
C LYS A 202 9.81 5.75 21.13
N ASN A 203 9.67 4.93 20.08
CA ASN A 203 9.17 5.39 18.79
C ASN A 203 7.68 5.76 18.83
N ILE A 204 6.87 5.02 19.61
CA ILE A 204 5.47 5.37 19.85
C ILE A 204 5.34 6.76 20.49
N MET A 205 6.19 7.05 21.49
CA MET A 205 6.18 8.37 22.14
C MET A 205 6.71 9.46 21.21
N ALA A 206 7.72 9.17 20.38
CA ALA A 206 8.26 10.10 19.39
C ALA A 206 7.22 10.42 18.30
N ALA A 207 6.51 9.43 17.81
CA ALA A 207 5.49 9.59 16.77
C ALA A 207 4.37 10.56 17.16
N LYS A 208 4.01 10.64 18.46
CA LYS A 208 3.03 11.61 18.96
C LYS A 208 3.45 13.07 18.76
N LYS A 209 4.76 13.32 18.71
CA LYS A 209 5.35 14.66 18.56
C LYS A 209 5.95 14.90 17.17
N ALA A 210 6.03 13.88 16.35
CA ALA A 210 6.58 13.99 15.00
C ALA A 210 5.77 15.00 14.19
N PRO A 211 6.42 15.83 13.36
CA PRO A 211 5.74 16.76 12.48
C PRO A 211 4.80 16.00 11.55
N MET A 212 3.58 16.51 11.43
CA MET A 212 2.58 15.99 10.50
C MET A 212 1.84 17.17 9.87
N GLU A 213 1.96 17.25 8.56
CA GLU A 213 1.29 18.24 7.73
C GLU A 213 -0.07 17.67 7.28
N THR A 214 -1.14 18.45 7.44
CA THR A 214 -2.44 18.10 6.88
C THR A 214 -2.74 19.06 5.74
N LEU A 215 -3.07 18.52 4.57
CA LEU A 215 -3.28 19.26 3.34
C LEU A 215 -4.67 19.00 2.78
N SER A 216 -5.32 20.04 2.30
CA SER A 216 -6.52 19.97 1.46
C SER A 216 -6.14 19.84 -0.02
N LEU A 217 -7.14 19.64 -0.88
CA LEU A 217 -6.94 19.69 -2.33
C LEU A 217 -6.39 21.04 -2.80
N ALA A 218 -6.86 22.14 -2.21
CA ALA A 218 -6.41 23.47 -2.55
C ALA A 218 -4.92 23.68 -2.24
N ASP A 219 -4.42 23.12 -1.13
CA ASP A 219 -3.01 23.23 -0.74
C ASP A 219 -2.05 22.53 -1.70
N ILE A 220 -2.54 21.52 -2.43
CA ILE A 220 -1.79 20.81 -3.48
C ILE A 220 -2.16 21.25 -4.90
N GLY A 221 -2.93 22.35 -5.03
CA GLY A 221 -3.30 22.95 -6.31
C GLY A 221 -4.26 22.12 -7.15
N LEU A 222 -5.12 21.30 -6.53
CA LEU A 222 -6.16 20.55 -7.20
C LEU A 222 -7.55 21.12 -6.96
N ASP A 223 -8.38 21.06 -8.00
CA ASP A 223 -9.79 21.40 -7.94
C ASP A 223 -10.62 20.17 -7.54
N ALA A 224 -11.62 20.34 -6.68
CA ALA A 224 -12.51 19.29 -6.23
C ALA A 224 -13.26 18.58 -7.37
N SER A 225 -13.46 19.26 -8.52
CA SER A 225 -14.07 18.68 -9.72
C SER A 225 -13.20 17.62 -10.43
N THR A 226 -11.95 17.42 -9.99
CA THR A 226 -11.04 16.43 -10.58
C THR A 226 -11.01 15.11 -9.82
N VAL A 227 -11.69 15.00 -8.68
CA VAL A 227 -11.65 13.88 -7.76
C VAL A 227 -13.05 13.50 -7.27
N GLY A 228 -13.12 12.49 -6.41
CA GLY A 228 -14.36 12.05 -5.78
C GLY A 228 -15.24 11.17 -6.66
N LEU A 229 -16.33 10.67 -6.08
CA LEU A 229 -17.21 9.71 -6.74
C LEU A 229 -17.81 10.22 -8.03
N ALA A 230 -18.20 11.50 -8.08
CA ALA A 230 -18.81 12.11 -9.27
C ALA A 230 -17.86 12.17 -10.48
N ASN A 231 -16.54 12.12 -10.23
CA ASN A 231 -15.50 12.20 -11.26
C ASN A 231 -14.71 10.89 -11.39
N ALA A 232 -15.13 9.84 -10.69
CA ALA A 232 -14.51 8.53 -10.81
C ALA A 232 -14.85 7.90 -12.17
N TRP A 233 -13.84 7.36 -12.84
CA TRP A 233 -13.98 6.65 -14.12
C TRP A 233 -14.44 5.22 -13.94
N SER A 234 -14.31 4.68 -12.72
CA SER A 234 -14.82 3.38 -12.33
C SER A 234 -15.73 3.52 -11.11
N GLN A 235 -16.95 3.00 -11.21
CA GLN A 235 -17.94 3.04 -10.15
C GLN A 235 -18.62 1.68 -10.00
N VAL A 236 -19.02 1.33 -8.78
CA VAL A 236 -19.85 0.15 -8.53
C VAL A 236 -21.29 0.53 -8.78
N ASN A 237 -21.90 -0.01 -9.84
CA ASN A 237 -23.29 0.30 -10.20
C ASN A 237 -24.30 -0.49 -9.36
N ASP A 238 -23.95 -1.72 -9.00
CA ASP A 238 -24.83 -2.61 -8.22
C ASP A 238 -23.97 -3.63 -7.45
N PHE A 239 -24.47 -4.06 -6.32
CA PHE A 239 -23.88 -5.12 -5.53
C PHE A 239 -24.94 -5.90 -4.76
N ALA A 240 -24.66 -7.14 -4.44
CA ALA A 240 -25.49 -7.98 -3.60
C ALA A 240 -24.61 -8.73 -2.59
N GLU A 241 -25.14 -8.91 -1.39
CA GLU A 241 -24.48 -9.79 -0.43
C GLU A 241 -24.48 -11.24 -0.96
N ARG A 242 -23.34 -11.90 -0.77
CA ARG A 242 -23.26 -13.32 -1.12
C ARG A 242 -24.23 -14.11 -0.24
N ALA A 243 -25.09 -14.89 -0.86
CA ALA A 243 -25.98 -15.79 -0.15
C ALA A 243 -25.17 -16.69 0.82
N ALA A 244 -25.70 -16.91 2.01
CA ALA A 244 -25.09 -17.83 2.96
C ALA A 244 -24.87 -19.20 2.29
N LYS A 245 -23.70 -19.78 2.50
CA LYS A 245 -23.41 -21.13 1.98
C LYS A 245 -24.45 -22.10 2.55
N ALA A 246 -25.08 -22.87 1.69
CA ALA A 246 -25.91 -23.98 2.12
C ALA A 246 -25.09 -24.95 2.99
N LYS A 247 -25.74 -25.59 3.97
CA LYS A 247 -25.08 -26.69 4.70
C LYS A 247 -24.61 -27.73 3.69
N GLY A 248 -23.33 -28.05 3.74
CA GLY A 248 -22.77 -29.14 2.93
C GLY A 248 -23.36 -30.47 3.35
N THR A 249 -23.26 -31.47 2.50
CA THR A 249 -23.62 -32.85 2.84
C THR A 249 -22.51 -33.45 3.72
N ILE A 250 -22.90 -33.86 4.92
CA ILE A 250 -21.99 -34.59 5.81
C ILE A 250 -22.16 -36.08 5.50
N ILE A 251 -21.08 -36.73 5.09
CA ILE A 251 -21.04 -38.14 4.81
C ILE A 251 -20.25 -38.80 5.94
N THR A 252 -20.93 -39.66 6.69
CA THR A 252 -20.25 -40.52 7.66
C THR A 252 -19.70 -41.74 6.92
N ASP A 253 -18.41 -42.01 7.13
CA ASP A 253 -17.76 -43.18 6.53
C ASP A 253 -18.24 -44.45 7.30
N ASP A 254 -18.95 -45.28 6.57
CA ASP A 254 -19.44 -46.60 7.03
C ASP A 254 -18.76 -47.74 6.23
N GLY A 255 -17.59 -47.47 5.65
CA GLY A 255 -16.80 -48.38 4.86
C GLY A 255 -16.85 -48.09 3.33
N ASN A 256 -17.71 -47.15 2.88
CA ASN A 256 -17.87 -46.76 1.50
C ASN A 256 -17.67 -45.26 1.26
N GLY A 257 -16.98 -44.57 2.18
CA GLY A 257 -16.72 -43.11 2.09
C GLY A 257 -16.00 -42.70 0.81
N ALA A 258 -15.07 -43.53 0.34
CA ALA A 258 -14.33 -43.26 -0.89
C ALA A 258 -15.23 -43.22 -2.14
N GLU A 259 -16.15 -44.21 -2.24
CA GLU A 259 -17.10 -44.26 -3.36
C GLU A 259 -18.05 -43.06 -3.35
N LYS A 260 -18.53 -42.64 -2.18
CA LYS A 260 -19.39 -41.47 -2.04
C LYS A 260 -18.67 -40.16 -2.38
N ILE A 261 -17.39 -40.06 -2.09
CA ILE A 261 -16.55 -38.90 -2.48
C ILE A 261 -16.37 -38.88 -4.00
N GLU A 262 -16.05 -40.03 -4.60
CA GLU A 262 -15.93 -40.14 -6.05
C GLU A 262 -17.23 -39.76 -6.76
N GLU A 263 -18.37 -40.31 -6.33
CA GLU A 263 -19.68 -39.96 -6.86
C GLU A 263 -19.97 -38.45 -6.75
N PHE A 264 -19.64 -37.83 -5.61
CA PHE A 264 -19.78 -36.39 -5.43
C PHE A 264 -18.91 -35.62 -6.42
N LEU A 265 -17.63 -35.97 -6.57
CA LEU A 265 -16.71 -35.28 -7.46
C LEU A 265 -17.13 -35.40 -8.94
N VAL A 266 -17.57 -36.59 -9.37
CA VAL A 266 -18.13 -36.83 -10.71
C VAL A 266 -19.41 -36.01 -10.93
N THR A 267 -20.34 -36.04 -9.96
CA THR A 267 -21.61 -35.30 -10.08
C THR A 267 -21.38 -33.79 -10.17
N GLN A 268 -20.39 -33.27 -9.44
CA GLN A 268 -20.02 -31.86 -9.48
C GLN A 268 -19.10 -31.51 -10.68
N LYS A 269 -18.71 -32.49 -11.51
CA LYS A 269 -17.80 -32.33 -12.66
C LYS A 269 -16.43 -31.76 -12.27
N PHE A 270 -15.92 -32.16 -11.12
CA PHE A 270 -14.54 -31.85 -10.73
C PHE A 270 -13.53 -32.84 -11.31
N ILE A 271 -14.00 -34.04 -11.63
CA ILE A 271 -13.28 -35.12 -12.32
C ILE A 271 -14.19 -35.76 -13.35
#